data_29d3e138ca45d1ba3e57caccba8fe6d1
#
_entry.id   29d3e138ca45d1ba3e57caccba8fe6d1
#
_cell.length_a   1.000
_cell.length_b   1.000
_cell.length_c   1.000
_cell.angle_alpha   90.00
_cell.angle_beta   90.00
_cell.angle_gamma   90.00
#
_symmetry.space_group_name_H-M   'P 1'
#
loop_
_entity.id
_entity.type
_entity.pdbx_description
1 polymer ?
#
loop_
_entity_poly.entity_id
_entity_poly.type
_entity_poly.pdbx_seq_one_letter_code
_entity_poly.pdbx_strand_id
1 'polypeptide(L)'
;INDSNYGNNILLTSDAATNIMKAGIIAAKRDNKIGSDGIADQAEIMTLRICTREGEPYLKDMALAIHYAVSHGADVIVLPEQNMLYPEEQKQWIIHELKEAEKKGAIVIVPAWNTSIDMDKVEFFPNRKMSKDKELTNLMIVASSDKKGNPVMDTNYGANTLDIYAPGTDIYSAYMGDTYRTGTGEGLAAATVAGVATLIKSYFPKLTGSQIRDILLKSVTSRKGVEVEKGIRVDDRPSQDLFLFDDLCISGGIVNAYQAILEAEKMNSQKK
;
A
#
# COMPACT_ATOMS: atom_id res chain seq x y z
N ILE A 1 -16.65 11.89 21.26
CA ILE A 1 -15.31 12.21 21.79
C ILE A 1 -15.10 13.67 21.51
N ASN A 2 -15.35 14.52 22.51
CA ASN A 2 -15.14 15.97 22.44
C ASN A 2 -13.75 16.32 22.97
N ASP A 3 -12.71 15.90 22.28
CA ASP A 3 -11.37 16.37 22.54
C ASP A 3 -11.01 17.35 21.42
N SER A 4 -10.99 18.63 21.74
CA SER A 4 -10.73 19.72 20.80
C SER A 4 -9.24 19.94 20.48
N ASN A 5 -8.35 19.12 21.05
CA ASN A 5 -6.91 19.21 20.89
C ASN A 5 -6.35 18.03 20.10
N TYR A 6 -6.85 17.80 18.88
CA TYR A 6 -6.33 16.77 18.01
C TYR A 6 -5.13 17.24 17.22
N GLY A 7 -4.02 16.61 17.52
CA GLY A 7 -2.81 16.75 16.73
C GLY A 7 -2.09 18.09 16.91
N ASN A 8 -1.03 18.20 16.18
CA ASN A 8 -0.22 19.40 16.06
C ASN A 8 0.51 19.34 14.71
N ASN A 9 1.22 20.40 14.33
CA ASN A 9 1.97 20.48 13.09
C ASN A 9 3.42 19.90 13.19
N ILE A 10 3.73 19.18 14.25
CA ILE A 10 5.05 18.53 14.40
C ILE A 10 4.99 17.19 13.67
N LEU A 11 5.56 17.12 12.48
CA LEU A 11 5.56 15.90 11.65
C LEU A 11 6.79 15.02 11.86
N LEU A 12 7.90 15.59 12.39
CA LEU A 12 9.13 14.84 12.61
C LEU A 12 9.04 13.95 13.85
N THR A 13 9.26 12.67 13.64
CA THR A 13 9.37 11.62 14.67
C THR A 13 10.64 10.80 14.43
N SER A 14 11.00 9.92 15.36
CA SER A 14 12.10 8.95 15.18
C SER A 14 11.94 8.10 13.91
N ASP A 15 10.68 7.80 13.51
CA ASP A 15 10.35 6.94 12.37
C ASP A 15 10.02 7.71 11.08
N ALA A 16 10.30 9.01 11.06
CA ALA A 16 10.08 9.86 9.89
C ALA A 16 10.83 9.36 8.64
N ALA A 17 11.96 8.69 8.81
CA ALA A 17 12.84 8.23 7.74
C ALA A 17 12.10 7.38 6.69
N THR A 18 11.38 6.35 7.11
CA THR A 18 10.62 5.48 6.20
C THR A 18 9.52 6.25 5.47
N ASN A 19 8.85 7.18 6.14
CA ASN A 19 7.80 7.99 5.52
C ASN A 19 8.36 9.02 4.53
N ILE A 20 9.55 9.57 4.77
CA ILE A 20 10.27 10.40 3.81
C ILE A 20 10.63 9.57 2.57
N MET A 21 11.13 8.34 2.75
CA MET A 21 11.41 7.45 1.63
C MET A 21 10.15 7.15 0.81
N LYS A 22 9.01 6.84 1.45
CA LYS A 22 7.72 6.62 0.78
C LYS A 22 7.31 7.84 -0.04
N ALA A 23 7.39 9.04 0.53
CA ALA A 23 7.06 10.28 -0.17
C ALA A 23 7.98 10.52 -1.38
N GLY A 24 9.28 10.23 -1.25
CA GLY A 24 10.25 10.31 -2.33
C GLY A 24 9.95 9.33 -3.47
N ILE A 25 9.60 8.06 -3.16
CA ILE A 25 9.18 7.07 -4.17
C ILE A 25 7.97 7.55 -4.96
N ILE A 26 6.99 8.15 -4.28
CA ILE A 26 5.76 8.63 -4.92
C ILE A 26 6.03 9.90 -5.74
N ALA A 27 6.65 10.94 -5.15
CA ALA A 27 6.57 12.30 -5.65
C ALA A 27 7.91 13.07 -5.66
N ALA A 28 9.07 12.43 -5.53
CA ALA A 28 10.33 13.15 -5.70
C ALA A 28 10.39 13.79 -7.09
N LYS A 29 10.87 15.05 -7.14
CA LYS A 29 10.95 15.82 -8.38
C LYS A 29 11.90 15.15 -9.37
N ARG A 30 11.41 14.95 -10.59
CA ARG A 30 12.15 14.31 -11.68
C ARG A 30 13.06 15.30 -12.41
N ASP A 31 14.04 14.76 -13.11
CA ASP A 31 14.91 15.48 -14.05
C ASP A 31 15.69 16.65 -13.43
N ASN A 32 15.84 16.70 -12.09
CA ASN A 32 16.58 17.74 -11.38
C ASN A 32 18.05 17.37 -11.12
N LYS A 33 18.49 16.16 -11.50
CA LYS A 33 19.84 15.60 -11.29
C LYS A 33 20.21 15.45 -9.80
N ILE A 34 19.23 15.37 -8.92
CA ILE A 34 19.42 15.22 -7.48
C ILE A 34 18.63 14.03 -7.00
N GLY A 35 19.29 13.06 -6.37
CA GLY A 35 18.68 11.94 -5.66
C GLY A 35 17.93 10.95 -6.57
N SER A 36 16.68 10.66 -6.23
CA SER A 36 15.81 9.73 -6.94
C SER A 36 14.65 10.46 -7.62
N ASP A 37 14.13 9.87 -8.68
CA ASP A 37 12.92 10.34 -9.36
C ASP A 37 11.67 9.67 -8.74
N GLY A 38 10.65 10.46 -8.45
CA GLY A 38 9.34 9.96 -8.04
C GLY A 38 8.55 9.39 -9.21
N ILE A 39 7.64 8.46 -8.93
CA ILE A 39 6.79 7.84 -9.95
C ILE A 39 5.78 8.87 -10.50
N ALA A 40 5.27 9.75 -9.65
CA ALA A 40 4.29 10.79 -9.96
C ALA A 40 4.77 12.14 -9.37
N ASP A 41 5.77 12.74 -9.99
CA ASP A 41 6.54 13.89 -9.50
C ASP A 41 5.74 15.20 -9.37
N GLN A 42 4.53 15.26 -9.90
CA GLN A 42 3.60 16.40 -9.75
C GLN A 42 2.54 16.15 -8.66
N ALA A 43 2.65 15.04 -7.91
CA ALA A 43 1.72 14.74 -6.84
C ALA A 43 1.95 15.62 -5.61
N GLU A 44 0.88 16.04 -4.97
CA GLU A 44 0.90 16.70 -3.68
C GLU A 44 0.85 15.65 -2.56
N ILE A 45 1.73 15.78 -1.57
CA ILE A 45 1.82 14.83 -0.44
C ILE A 45 1.16 15.44 0.79
N MET A 46 0.13 14.76 1.29
CA MET A 46 -0.49 15.04 2.58
C MET A 46 0.09 14.10 3.63
N THR A 47 0.92 14.62 4.52
CA THR A 47 1.52 13.84 5.61
C THR A 47 0.66 13.91 6.86
N LEU A 48 0.18 12.77 7.34
CA LEU A 48 -0.63 12.64 8.55
C LEU A 48 0.10 11.77 9.57
N ARG A 49 0.50 12.35 10.69
CA ARG A 49 1.18 11.65 11.75
C ARG A 49 0.17 11.03 12.71
N ILE A 50 0.17 9.71 12.83
CA ILE A 50 -0.74 8.93 13.68
C ILE A 50 -0.04 8.22 14.84
N CYS A 51 1.30 8.17 14.84
CA CYS A 51 2.10 7.53 15.88
C CYS A 51 2.67 8.56 16.84
N THR A 52 2.79 8.20 18.11
CA THR A 52 3.61 8.89 19.10
C THR A 52 5.08 8.48 18.95
N ARG A 53 5.98 9.03 19.77
CA ARG A 53 7.42 8.72 19.69
C ARG A 53 7.77 7.26 19.95
N GLU A 54 6.91 6.49 20.62
CA GLU A 54 7.23 5.18 21.19
C GLU A 54 6.04 4.22 21.09
N GLY A 55 5.38 4.08 19.93
CA GLY A 55 4.28 3.13 19.91
C GLY A 55 3.59 2.94 18.56
N GLU A 56 2.90 1.83 18.49
CA GLU A 56 1.95 1.51 17.44
C GLU A 56 0.84 2.58 17.35
N PRO A 57 0.32 2.86 16.15
CA PRO A 57 -0.75 3.83 16.00
C PRO A 57 -2.02 3.36 16.70
N TYR A 58 -2.66 4.25 17.44
CA TYR A 58 -3.99 3.97 17.94
C TYR A 58 -5.01 3.97 16.79
N LEU A 59 -5.93 3.02 16.78
CA LEU A 59 -6.99 2.94 15.76
C LEU A 59 -7.84 4.21 15.69
N LYS A 60 -8.04 4.88 16.81
CA LYS A 60 -8.71 6.19 16.88
C LYS A 60 -7.99 7.23 16.00
N ASP A 61 -6.67 7.32 16.13
CA ASP A 61 -5.89 8.33 15.42
C ASP A 61 -5.77 7.97 13.94
N MET A 62 -5.70 6.68 13.61
CA MET A 62 -5.77 6.20 12.23
C MET A 62 -7.14 6.53 11.59
N ALA A 63 -8.25 6.30 12.28
CA ALA A 63 -9.57 6.65 11.79
C ALA A 63 -9.70 8.16 11.52
N LEU A 64 -9.24 8.99 12.46
CA LEU A 64 -9.24 10.46 12.30
C LEU A 64 -8.36 10.91 11.13
N ALA A 65 -7.22 10.27 10.91
CA ALA A 65 -6.34 10.58 9.78
C ALA A 65 -6.98 10.20 8.43
N ILE A 66 -7.63 9.03 8.34
CA ILE A 66 -8.37 8.63 7.13
C ILE A 66 -9.51 9.62 6.88
N HIS A 67 -10.28 9.94 7.91
CA HIS A 67 -11.35 10.95 7.83
C HIS A 67 -10.84 12.30 7.30
N TYR A 68 -9.73 12.77 7.85
CA TYR A 68 -9.10 14.03 7.42
C TYR A 68 -8.67 13.95 5.95
N ALA A 69 -7.97 12.88 5.55
CA ALA A 69 -7.53 12.68 4.17
C ALA A 69 -8.71 12.70 3.19
N VAL A 70 -9.77 11.93 3.49
CA VAL A 70 -10.97 11.83 2.65
C VAL A 70 -11.72 13.19 2.56
N SER A 71 -11.85 13.90 3.68
CA SER A 71 -12.54 15.19 3.71
C SER A 71 -11.75 16.30 3.01
N HIS A 72 -10.44 16.16 2.87
CA HIS A 72 -9.56 17.10 2.15
C HIS A 72 -9.20 16.60 0.73
N GLY A 73 -9.92 15.61 0.21
CA GLY A 73 -9.85 15.24 -1.19
C GLY A 73 -8.64 14.38 -1.59
N ALA A 74 -8.07 13.61 -0.66
CA ALA A 74 -7.01 12.67 -1.00
C ALA A 74 -7.52 11.59 -1.98
N ASP A 75 -6.88 11.45 -3.13
CA ASP A 75 -7.19 10.44 -4.14
C ASP A 75 -6.58 9.07 -3.82
N VAL A 76 -5.40 9.07 -3.20
CA VAL A 76 -4.65 7.87 -2.83
C VAL A 76 -4.24 7.96 -1.36
N ILE A 77 -4.57 6.97 -0.58
CA ILE A 77 -4.27 6.90 0.85
C ILE A 77 -3.37 5.69 1.10
N VAL A 78 -2.22 5.91 1.72
CA VAL A 78 -1.30 4.84 2.13
C VAL A 78 -1.39 4.68 3.64
N LEU A 79 -1.83 3.53 4.10
CA LEU A 79 -1.92 3.20 5.52
C LEU A 79 -0.61 2.60 6.05
N PRO A 80 -0.44 2.51 7.37
CA PRO A 80 0.55 1.64 7.99
C PRO A 80 0.34 0.17 7.61
N GLU A 81 1.31 -0.65 7.94
CA GLU A 81 1.23 -2.10 7.75
C GLU A 81 0.02 -2.70 8.50
N GLN A 82 -0.47 -3.82 7.98
CA GLN A 82 -1.53 -4.58 8.64
C GLN A 82 -1.10 -5.08 10.03
N ASN A 83 -2.06 -5.33 10.92
CA ASN A 83 -1.81 -5.91 12.24
C ASN A 83 -2.90 -6.94 12.59
N MET A 84 -2.60 -7.89 13.46
CA MET A 84 -3.55 -8.89 13.96
C MET A 84 -4.20 -8.49 15.29
N LEU A 85 -3.58 -7.59 16.04
CA LEU A 85 -3.85 -7.37 17.46
C LEU A 85 -4.83 -6.22 17.76
N TYR A 86 -5.59 -5.77 16.79
CA TYR A 86 -6.55 -4.70 17.02
C TYR A 86 -7.84 -5.19 17.70
N PRO A 87 -8.33 -4.48 18.76
CA PRO A 87 -9.61 -4.80 19.37
C PRO A 87 -10.77 -4.71 18.37
N GLU A 88 -11.64 -5.71 18.35
CA GLU A 88 -12.72 -5.84 17.36
C GLU A 88 -13.66 -4.63 17.36
N GLU A 89 -14.00 -4.12 18.55
CA GLU A 89 -14.86 -2.96 18.69
C GLU A 89 -14.28 -1.68 18.07
N GLN A 90 -12.94 -1.55 18.08
CA GLN A 90 -12.26 -0.37 17.53
C GLN A 90 -12.06 -0.47 16.02
N LYS A 91 -12.04 -1.66 15.45
CA LYS A 91 -11.95 -1.86 13.98
C LYS A 91 -13.08 -1.13 13.25
N GLN A 92 -14.26 -1.02 13.87
CA GLN A 92 -15.43 -0.36 13.25
C GLN A 92 -15.18 1.11 12.91
N TRP A 93 -14.32 1.81 13.65
CA TRP A 93 -13.96 3.19 13.31
C TRP A 93 -13.22 3.27 11.97
N ILE A 94 -12.25 2.38 11.77
CA ILE A 94 -11.51 2.29 10.51
C ILE A 94 -12.41 1.84 9.37
N ILE A 95 -13.23 0.82 9.58
CA ILE A 95 -14.18 0.29 8.59
C ILE A 95 -15.11 1.41 8.09
N HIS A 96 -15.60 2.24 9.00
CA HIS A 96 -16.44 3.39 8.63
C HIS A 96 -15.72 4.33 7.66
N GLU A 97 -14.51 4.76 8.01
CA GLU A 97 -13.75 5.73 7.22
C GLU A 97 -13.26 5.14 5.88
N LEU A 98 -12.95 3.85 5.83
CA LEU A 98 -12.62 3.17 4.58
C LEU A 98 -13.81 3.06 3.61
N LYS A 99 -15.03 2.89 4.14
CA LYS A 99 -16.26 2.98 3.35
C LYS A 99 -16.51 4.39 2.82
N GLU A 100 -16.23 5.42 3.62
CA GLU A 100 -16.31 6.81 3.15
C GLU A 100 -15.26 7.10 2.07
N ALA A 101 -14.03 6.58 2.21
CA ALA A 101 -13.01 6.67 1.17
C ALA A 101 -13.49 6.00 -0.15
N GLU A 102 -14.12 4.82 -0.07
CA GLU A 102 -14.72 4.15 -1.22
C GLU A 102 -15.78 5.02 -1.91
N LYS A 103 -16.71 5.59 -1.15
CA LYS A 103 -17.78 6.47 -1.66
C LYS A 103 -17.21 7.73 -2.33
N LYS A 104 -16.11 8.27 -1.82
CA LYS A 104 -15.43 9.44 -2.38
C LYS A 104 -14.52 9.09 -3.55
N GLY A 105 -14.34 7.81 -3.87
CA GLY A 105 -13.56 7.32 -4.99
C GLY A 105 -12.05 7.28 -4.75
N ALA A 106 -11.59 7.40 -3.51
CA ALA A 106 -10.19 7.22 -3.16
C ALA A 106 -9.78 5.75 -3.20
N ILE A 107 -8.53 5.46 -3.57
CA ILE A 107 -7.91 4.14 -3.38
C ILE A 107 -7.13 4.13 -2.07
N VAL A 108 -7.24 3.02 -1.33
CA VAL A 108 -6.50 2.80 -0.09
C VAL A 108 -5.51 1.67 -0.29
N ILE A 109 -4.25 1.92 0.02
CA ILE A 109 -3.14 0.98 -0.16
C ILE A 109 -2.55 0.64 1.20
N VAL A 110 -2.45 -0.65 1.47
CA VAL A 110 -2.00 -1.19 2.75
C VAL A 110 -0.82 -2.12 2.50
N PRO A 111 0.34 -1.89 3.13
CA PRO A 111 1.42 -2.88 3.12
C PRO A 111 1.00 -4.14 3.85
N ALA A 112 1.31 -5.31 3.31
CA ALA A 112 1.20 -6.57 4.01
C ALA A 112 2.18 -6.60 5.20
N TRP A 113 1.94 -7.46 6.17
CA TRP A 113 2.91 -7.70 7.25
C TRP A 113 4.03 -8.64 6.78
N ASN A 114 5.13 -8.70 7.54
CA ASN A 114 6.33 -9.45 7.21
C ASN A 114 6.64 -10.55 8.24
N THR A 115 5.74 -11.51 8.36
CA THR A 115 5.85 -12.66 9.28
C THR A 115 5.78 -14.01 8.58
N SER A 116 5.84 -14.04 7.26
CA SER A 116 5.77 -15.26 6.42
C SER A 116 4.49 -16.07 6.65
N ILE A 117 3.36 -15.39 6.94
CA ILE A 117 2.08 -16.03 7.25
C ILE A 117 1.16 -16.01 6.03
N ASP A 118 0.43 -17.11 5.85
CA ASP A 118 -0.66 -17.24 4.89
C ASP A 118 -1.90 -16.45 5.39
N MET A 119 -2.17 -15.31 4.77
CA MET A 119 -3.28 -14.43 5.13
C MET A 119 -4.65 -14.98 4.70
N ASP A 120 -4.70 -16.05 3.93
CA ASP A 120 -5.95 -16.75 3.67
C ASP A 120 -6.37 -17.62 4.87
N LYS A 121 -5.44 -17.93 5.77
CA LYS A 121 -5.67 -18.72 7.02
C LYS A 121 -5.73 -17.87 8.27
N VAL A 122 -5.06 -16.72 8.28
CA VAL A 122 -4.96 -15.83 9.44
C VAL A 122 -5.42 -14.44 9.06
N GLU A 123 -6.36 -13.89 9.83
CA GLU A 123 -6.89 -12.55 9.56
C GLU A 123 -5.93 -11.45 9.99
N PHE A 124 -5.60 -10.58 9.06
CA PHE A 124 -4.91 -9.32 9.28
C PHE A 124 -5.85 -8.15 9.01
N PHE A 125 -5.67 -7.06 9.73
CA PHE A 125 -6.48 -5.86 9.61
C PHE A 125 -5.62 -4.63 9.26
N PRO A 126 -6.07 -3.71 8.41
CA PRO A 126 -7.30 -3.78 7.61
C PRO A 126 -7.21 -4.76 6.43
N ASN A 127 -8.35 -5.31 6.01
CA ASN A 127 -8.47 -6.16 4.84
C ASN A 127 -9.76 -5.81 4.06
N ARG A 128 -9.99 -6.44 2.93
CA ARG A 128 -11.18 -6.16 2.11
C ARG A 128 -12.47 -6.71 2.72
N LYS A 129 -12.40 -7.87 3.37
CA LYS A 129 -13.55 -8.59 3.95
C LYS A 129 -13.93 -8.05 5.34
N MET A 130 -14.06 -6.75 5.49
CA MET A 130 -14.24 -6.09 6.79
C MET A 130 -15.68 -6.07 7.32
N SER A 131 -16.65 -6.56 6.56
CA SER A 131 -18.03 -6.70 7.02
C SER A 131 -18.66 -7.96 6.43
N LYS A 132 -19.68 -8.49 7.13
CA LYS A 132 -20.38 -9.71 6.71
C LYS A 132 -21.08 -9.59 5.34
N ASP A 133 -21.29 -8.37 4.84
CA ASP A 133 -22.21 -8.14 3.73
C ASP A 133 -21.54 -7.60 2.45
N LYS A 134 -20.33 -7.06 2.51
CA LYS A 134 -19.67 -6.50 1.33
C LYS A 134 -18.17 -6.35 1.50
N GLU A 135 -17.42 -6.70 0.47
CA GLU A 135 -15.99 -6.39 0.37
C GLU A 135 -15.76 -4.92 -0.05
N LEU A 136 -14.71 -4.30 0.47
CA LEU A 136 -14.21 -3.03 -0.03
C LEU A 136 -13.54 -3.24 -1.39
N THR A 137 -13.95 -2.49 -2.38
CA THR A 137 -13.44 -2.60 -3.75
C THR A 137 -12.26 -1.67 -4.03
N ASN A 138 -12.04 -0.68 -3.16
CA ASN A 138 -10.99 0.34 -3.28
C ASN A 138 -9.77 0.09 -2.39
N LEU A 139 -9.73 -1.00 -1.61
CA LEU A 139 -8.59 -1.35 -0.76
C LEU A 139 -7.70 -2.36 -1.46
N MET A 140 -6.39 -2.12 -1.45
CA MET A 140 -5.37 -2.96 -2.07
C MET A 140 -4.27 -3.30 -1.08
N ILE A 141 -3.99 -4.60 -0.92
CA ILE A 141 -2.93 -5.11 -0.05
C ILE A 141 -1.71 -5.43 -0.91
N VAL A 142 -0.56 -4.90 -0.53
CA VAL A 142 0.69 -4.94 -1.30
C VAL A 142 1.79 -5.64 -0.51
N ALA A 143 2.45 -6.61 -1.14
CA ALA A 143 3.64 -7.28 -0.61
C ALA A 143 4.90 -6.91 -1.40
N SER A 144 6.05 -7.17 -0.79
CA SER A 144 7.36 -6.79 -1.31
C SER A 144 7.95 -7.86 -2.22
N SER A 145 8.52 -7.45 -3.35
CA SER A 145 9.34 -8.26 -4.22
C SER A 145 10.77 -7.71 -4.32
N ASP A 146 11.70 -8.60 -4.66
CA ASP A 146 13.07 -8.25 -4.99
C ASP A 146 13.18 -7.70 -6.44
N LYS A 147 14.41 -7.31 -6.84
CA LYS A 147 14.71 -6.80 -8.19
C LYS A 147 14.49 -7.83 -9.31
N LYS A 148 14.47 -9.12 -8.99
CA LYS A 148 14.21 -10.21 -9.94
C LYS A 148 12.73 -10.56 -10.04
N GLY A 149 11.91 -9.94 -9.19
CA GLY A 149 10.49 -10.20 -9.09
C GLY A 149 10.15 -11.43 -8.26
N ASN A 150 11.03 -11.86 -7.38
CA ASN A 150 10.71 -12.91 -6.42
C ASN A 150 10.09 -12.26 -5.16
N PRO A 151 9.16 -12.94 -4.48
CA PRO A 151 8.66 -12.50 -3.18
C PRO A 151 9.80 -12.36 -2.18
N VAL A 152 9.74 -11.33 -1.34
CA VAL A 152 10.63 -11.26 -0.16
C VAL A 152 10.26 -12.38 0.79
N MET A 153 11.26 -13.02 1.40
CA MET A 153 11.10 -14.28 2.15
C MET A 153 10.12 -14.14 3.32
N ASP A 154 10.19 -13.05 4.06
CA ASP A 154 9.39 -12.81 5.26
C ASP A 154 8.07 -12.08 5.01
N THR A 155 7.80 -11.57 3.79
CA THR A 155 6.51 -10.93 3.49
C THR A 155 5.34 -11.93 3.61
N ASN A 156 4.19 -11.49 4.09
CA ASN A 156 2.98 -12.32 4.11
C ASN A 156 2.47 -12.59 2.69
N TYR A 157 1.65 -13.61 2.53
CA TYR A 157 1.10 -14.03 1.24
C TYR A 157 -0.34 -14.54 1.39
N GLY A 158 -1.03 -14.76 0.27
CA GLY A 158 -2.39 -15.30 0.26
C GLY A 158 -3.04 -15.15 -1.10
N ALA A 159 -3.40 -16.27 -1.73
CA ALA A 159 -3.99 -16.33 -3.07
C ALA A 159 -5.28 -15.51 -3.22
N ASN A 160 -6.04 -15.37 -2.12
CA ASN A 160 -7.32 -14.68 -2.09
C ASN A 160 -7.31 -13.35 -1.33
N THR A 161 -6.26 -13.10 -0.55
CA THR A 161 -6.18 -11.95 0.36
C THR A 161 -5.18 -10.91 -0.09
N LEU A 162 -3.99 -11.32 -0.52
CA LEU A 162 -2.98 -10.42 -1.06
C LEU A 162 -3.31 -10.01 -2.50
N ASP A 163 -3.26 -8.72 -2.81
CA ASP A 163 -3.61 -8.24 -4.14
C ASP A 163 -2.46 -8.35 -5.14
N ILE A 164 -1.29 -7.81 -4.80
CA ILE A 164 -0.20 -7.60 -5.75
C ILE A 164 1.16 -7.53 -5.06
N TYR A 165 2.20 -7.94 -5.77
CA TYR A 165 3.58 -7.67 -5.40
C TYR A 165 4.12 -6.40 -6.07
N ALA A 166 5.04 -5.71 -5.38
CA ALA A 166 5.74 -4.55 -5.93
C ALA A 166 7.20 -4.51 -5.45
N PRO A 167 8.11 -3.87 -6.18
CA PRO A 167 9.48 -3.66 -5.73
C PRO A 167 9.52 -2.97 -4.36
N GLY A 168 10.15 -3.62 -3.39
CA GLY A 168 10.29 -3.13 -2.02
C GLY A 168 11.65 -3.40 -1.40
N THR A 169 12.62 -3.97 -2.16
CA THR A 169 13.99 -4.19 -1.69
C THR A 169 14.97 -3.31 -2.44
N ASP A 170 15.98 -2.82 -1.72
CA ASP A 170 17.03 -1.97 -2.28
C ASP A 170 16.50 -0.73 -3.02
N ILE A 171 15.45 -0.12 -2.50
CA ILE A 171 14.84 1.07 -3.10
C ILE A 171 15.60 2.31 -2.67
N TYR A 172 16.21 3.01 -3.63
CA TYR A 172 16.90 4.27 -3.40
C TYR A 172 15.90 5.42 -3.39
N SER A 173 15.89 6.22 -2.33
CA SER A 173 14.96 7.33 -2.17
C SER A 173 15.48 8.41 -1.23
N ALA A 174 14.76 9.53 -1.15
CA ALA A 174 15.02 10.61 -0.20
C ALA A 174 15.05 10.10 1.25
N TYR A 175 15.89 10.68 2.07
CA TYR A 175 16.06 10.33 3.48
C TYR A 175 16.21 11.59 4.34
N MET A 176 16.23 11.41 5.66
CA MET A 176 16.38 12.55 6.60
C MET A 176 17.66 13.35 6.36
N GLY A 177 17.63 14.66 6.62
CA GLY A 177 18.80 15.55 6.58
C GLY A 177 19.35 15.77 5.18
N ASP A 178 18.46 15.95 4.18
CA ASP A 178 18.82 16.17 2.78
C ASP A 178 19.75 15.09 2.21
N THR A 179 19.55 13.86 2.62
CA THR A 179 20.31 12.71 2.14
C THR A 179 19.42 11.75 1.35
N TYR A 180 20.05 10.77 0.73
CA TYR A 180 19.40 9.69 -0.01
C TYR A 180 19.95 8.37 0.46
N ARG A 181 19.10 7.36 0.58
CA ARG A 181 19.53 6.02 1.03
C ARG A 181 18.73 4.94 0.31
N THR A 182 19.32 3.76 0.31
CA THR A 182 18.65 2.53 -0.10
C THR A 182 17.96 1.92 1.12
N GLY A 183 16.70 1.53 0.95
CA GLY A 183 15.90 0.87 1.99
C GLY A 183 15.18 -0.35 1.47
N THR A 184 14.67 -1.16 2.39
CA THR A 184 13.88 -2.37 2.12
C THR A 184 12.69 -2.40 3.08
N GLY A 185 11.52 -2.82 2.58
CA GLY A 185 10.32 -3.03 3.40
C GLY A 185 9.02 -2.96 2.59
N GLU A 186 7.97 -3.54 3.16
CA GLU A 186 6.62 -3.60 2.57
C GLU A 186 6.04 -2.21 2.36
N GLY A 187 6.33 -1.27 3.26
CA GLY A 187 5.90 0.12 3.12
C GLY A 187 6.48 0.81 1.88
N LEU A 188 7.67 0.42 1.40
CA LEU A 188 8.26 0.94 0.17
C LEU A 188 7.60 0.31 -1.06
N ALA A 189 7.25 -0.97 -1.00
CA ALA A 189 6.45 -1.63 -2.03
C ALA A 189 5.06 -0.99 -2.17
N ALA A 190 4.39 -0.71 -1.05
CA ALA A 190 3.13 0.01 -1.03
C ALA A 190 3.25 1.43 -1.60
N ALA A 191 4.34 2.14 -1.31
CA ALA A 191 4.62 3.45 -1.90
C ALA A 191 4.83 3.37 -3.42
N THR A 192 5.47 2.29 -3.92
CA THR A 192 5.60 2.05 -5.36
C THR A 192 4.23 1.90 -6.02
N VAL A 193 3.33 1.10 -5.46
CA VAL A 193 1.95 0.94 -5.97
C VAL A 193 1.18 2.27 -5.87
N ALA A 194 1.34 3.01 -4.76
CA ALA A 194 0.72 4.31 -4.57
C ALA A 194 1.18 5.33 -5.62
N GLY A 195 2.46 5.33 -5.95
CA GLY A 195 2.99 6.16 -7.03
C GLY A 195 2.36 5.83 -8.37
N VAL A 196 2.21 4.54 -8.70
CA VAL A 196 1.54 4.11 -9.95
C VAL A 196 0.04 4.47 -9.93
N ALA A 197 -0.65 4.27 -8.81
CA ALA A 197 -2.05 4.67 -8.65
C ALA A 197 -2.23 6.20 -8.83
N THR A 198 -1.33 6.98 -8.26
CA THR A 198 -1.30 8.45 -8.39
C THR A 198 -1.03 8.86 -9.84
N LEU A 199 -0.10 8.20 -10.53
CA LEU A 199 0.18 8.42 -11.94
C LEU A 199 -1.07 8.14 -12.80
N ILE A 200 -1.77 7.03 -12.57
CA ILE A 200 -3.04 6.72 -13.24
C ILE A 200 -4.06 7.84 -12.98
N LYS A 201 -4.22 8.26 -11.73
CA LYS A 201 -5.18 9.28 -11.33
C LYS A 201 -4.89 10.64 -11.97
N SER A 202 -3.61 11.01 -12.12
CA SER A 202 -3.20 12.26 -12.76
C SER A 202 -3.59 12.35 -14.25
N TYR A 203 -3.47 11.23 -14.97
CA TYR A 203 -3.89 11.16 -16.40
C TYR A 203 -5.39 10.91 -16.57
N PHE A 204 -6.01 10.21 -15.63
CA PHE A 204 -7.41 9.80 -15.71
C PHE A 204 -8.17 10.17 -14.43
N PRO A 205 -8.38 11.46 -14.14
CA PRO A 205 -8.90 11.94 -12.84
C PRO A 205 -10.33 11.47 -12.52
N LYS A 206 -11.10 11.01 -13.52
CA LYS A 206 -12.44 10.47 -13.32
C LYS A 206 -12.50 9.01 -12.88
N LEU A 207 -11.37 8.29 -12.90
CA LEU A 207 -11.31 6.92 -12.43
C LEU A 207 -11.44 6.88 -10.90
N THR A 208 -12.31 6.00 -10.42
CA THR A 208 -12.48 5.74 -8.98
C THR A 208 -11.37 4.84 -8.45
N GLY A 209 -11.17 4.84 -7.13
CA GLY A 209 -10.21 3.96 -6.47
C GLY A 209 -10.43 2.48 -6.78
N SER A 210 -11.69 2.04 -6.86
CA SER A 210 -12.04 0.67 -7.27
C SER A 210 -11.59 0.36 -8.70
N GLN A 211 -11.79 1.29 -9.63
CA GLN A 211 -11.35 1.12 -11.02
C GLN A 211 -9.82 1.11 -11.13
N ILE A 212 -9.14 1.96 -10.37
CA ILE A 212 -7.66 1.98 -10.31
C ILE A 212 -7.14 0.64 -9.77
N ARG A 213 -7.76 0.09 -8.72
CA ARG A 213 -7.41 -1.23 -8.21
C ARG A 213 -7.60 -2.32 -9.29
N ASP A 214 -8.71 -2.33 -9.99
CA ASP A 214 -8.98 -3.29 -11.06
C ASP A 214 -7.94 -3.19 -12.20
N ILE A 215 -7.55 -1.97 -12.57
CA ILE A 215 -6.50 -1.71 -13.56
C ILE A 215 -5.17 -2.30 -13.08
N LEU A 216 -4.77 -2.01 -11.84
CA LEU A 216 -3.51 -2.50 -11.27
C LEU A 216 -3.45 -4.03 -11.22
N LEU A 217 -4.55 -4.70 -10.86
CA LEU A 217 -4.63 -6.16 -10.84
C LEU A 217 -4.52 -6.80 -12.22
N LYS A 218 -5.08 -6.17 -13.25
CA LYS A 218 -5.11 -6.68 -14.63
C LYS A 218 -3.83 -6.40 -15.42
N SER A 219 -3.06 -5.41 -15.01
CA SER A 219 -1.91 -4.88 -15.75
C SER A 219 -0.55 -5.30 -15.21
N VAL A 220 -0.49 -6.31 -14.36
CA VAL A 220 0.76 -6.80 -13.77
C VAL A 220 1.74 -7.36 -14.80
N THR A 221 3.02 -7.31 -14.47
CA THR A 221 4.00 -8.22 -15.07
C THR A 221 3.71 -9.61 -14.52
N SER A 222 3.11 -10.45 -15.34
CA SER A 222 2.66 -11.78 -14.93
C SER A 222 3.83 -12.67 -14.51
N ARG A 223 3.68 -13.35 -13.40
CA ARG A 223 4.55 -14.39 -12.88
C ARG A 223 3.83 -15.74 -12.78
N LYS A 224 2.68 -15.85 -13.44
CA LYS A 224 1.85 -17.07 -13.41
C LYS A 224 2.63 -18.28 -13.90
N GLY A 225 2.52 -19.39 -13.16
CA GLY A 225 3.21 -20.63 -13.44
C GLY A 225 4.72 -20.60 -13.11
N VAL A 226 5.23 -19.55 -12.49
CA VAL A 226 6.63 -19.47 -12.06
C VAL A 226 6.74 -20.03 -10.64
N GLU A 227 7.61 -21.01 -10.45
CA GLU A 227 7.99 -21.49 -9.12
C GLU A 227 8.92 -20.49 -8.45
N VAL A 228 8.64 -20.17 -7.19
CA VAL A 228 9.43 -19.26 -6.36
C VAL A 228 9.62 -19.85 -4.97
N GLU A 229 10.75 -19.57 -4.37
CA GLU A 229 11.00 -19.86 -2.96
C GLU A 229 10.30 -18.82 -2.09
N LYS A 230 9.63 -19.28 -1.05
CA LYS A 230 8.97 -18.44 -0.07
C LYS A 230 9.24 -18.97 1.33
N GLY A 231 9.64 -18.07 2.23
CA GLY A 231 9.69 -18.38 3.65
C GLY A 231 8.28 -18.64 4.15
N ILE A 232 8.13 -19.69 4.95
CA ILE A 232 6.91 -19.95 5.70
C ILE A 232 7.25 -20.10 7.18
N ARG A 233 6.30 -19.75 8.04
CA ARG A 233 6.36 -20.07 9.47
C ARG A 233 5.36 -21.17 9.77
N VAL A 234 5.90 -22.30 10.21
CA VAL A 234 5.12 -23.41 10.74
C VAL A 234 5.65 -23.70 12.14
N ASP A 235 4.82 -23.58 13.15
CA ASP A 235 5.16 -23.84 14.56
C ASP A 235 6.45 -23.13 15.02
N ASP A 236 6.56 -21.81 14.72
CA ASP A 236 7.73 -20.96 15.00
C ASP A 236 9.06 -21.40 14.35
N ARG A 237 9.01 -22.37 13.45
CA ARG A 237 10.18 -22.82 12.68
C ARG A 237 10.14 -22.23 11.29
N PRO A 238 11.20 -21.50 10.86
CA PRO A 238 11.30 -21.06 9.49
C PRO A 238 11.60 -22.26 8.59
N SER A 239 10.83 -22.41 7.53
CA SER A 239 11.14 -23.30 6.42
C SER A 239 11.05 -22.53 5.11
N GLN A 240 11.67 -23.08 4.06
CA GLN A 240 11.56 -22.54 2.70
C GLN A 240 10.88 -23.60 1.86
N ASP A 241 9.75 -23.23 1.25
CA ASP A 241 9.03 -24.10 0.34
C ASP A 241 8.92 -23.44 -1.04
N LEU A 242 8.74 -24.29 -2.05
CA LEU A 242 8.45 -23.86 -3.40
C LEU A 242 6.95 -23.66 -3.55
N PHE A 243 6.58 -22.49 -4.08
CA PHE A 243 5.21 -22.11 -4.39
C PHE A 243 5.10 -21.74 -5.86
N LEU A 244 3.96 -21.97 -6.45
CA LEU A 244 3.59 -21.25 -7.67
C LEU A 244 3.26 -19.80 -7.30
N PHE A 245 3.74 -18.84 -8.08
CA PHE A 245 3.48 -17.44 -7.81
C PHE A 245 1.97 -17.12 -7.77
N ASP A 246 1.16 -17.91 -8.49
CA ASP A 246 -0.30 -17.80 -8.50
C ASP A 246 -0.95 -18.07 -7.14
N ASP A 247 -0.29 -18.87 -6.30
CA ASP A 247 -0.77 -19.23 -4.97
C ASP A 247 -0.41 -18.18 -3.91
N LEU A 248 0.29 -17.12 -4.31
CA LEU A 248 0.80 -16.11 -3.38
C LEU A 248 0.01 -14.81 -3.41
N CYS A 249 -0.67 -14.47 -4.52
CA CYS A 249 -1.50 -13.26 -4.62
C CYS A 249 -2.54 -13.35 -5.74
N ILE A 250 -3.57 -12.53 -5.62
CA ILE A 250 -4.72 -12.47 -6.56
C ILE A 250 -4.28 -12.16 -7.99
N SER A 251 -3.36 -11.20 -8.18
CA SER A 251 -2.94 -10.78 -9.52
C SER A 251 -2.03 -11.79 -10.22
N GLY A 252 -1.36 -12.67 -9.45
CA GLY A 252 -0.31 -13.56 -9.97
C GLY A 252 0.87 -12.80 -10.59
N GLY A 253 1.21 -11.60 -10.06
CA GLY A 253 2.26 -10.80 -10.66
C GLY A 253 2.70 -9.57 -9.88
N ILE A 254 3.50 -8.76 -10.55
CA ILE A 254 4.18 -7.58 -10.01
C ILE A 254 3.64 -6.33 -10.69
N VAL A 255 3.48 -5.25 -9.95
CA VAL A 255 3.02 -3.95 -10.48
C VAL A 255 3.82 -3.54 -11.72
N ASN A 256 3.09 -3.04 -12.75
CA ASN A 256 3.69 -2.55 -13.98
C ASN A 256 3.02 -1.22 -14.38
N ALA A 257 3.73 -0.11 -14.17
CA ALA A 257 3.21 1.23 -14.42
C ALA A 257 2.83 1.46 -15.89
N TYR A 258 3.64 0.96 -16.82
CA TYR A 258 3.38 1.14 -18.26
C TYR A 258 2.10 0.41 -18.68
N GLN A 259 1.97 -0.86 -18.32
CA GLN A 259 0.76 -1.63 -18.64
C GLN A 259 -0.48 -1.06 -17.95
N ALA A 260 -0.31 -0.52 -16.73
CA ALA A 260 -1.40 0.10 -15.99
C ALA A 260 -1.94 1.36 -16.68
N ILE A 261 -1.08 2.20 -17.25
CA ILE A 261 -1.50 3.37 -18.04
C ILE A 261 -2.23 2.94 -19.31
N LEU A 262 -1.74 1.92 -20.02
CA LEU A 262 -2.42 1.40 -21.22
C LEU A 262 -3.80 0.81 -20.90
N GLU A 263 -3.93 0.11 -19.79
CA GLU A 263 -5.22 -0.45 -19.36
C GLU A 263 -6.18 0.65 -18.90
N ALA A 264 -5.68 1.69 -18.22
CA ALA A 264 -6.46 2.88 -17.84
C ALA A 264 -7.00 3.62 -19.08
N GLU A 265 -6.19 3.78 -20.12
CA GLU A 265 -6.60 4.39 -21.38
C GLU A 265 -7.74 3.61 -22.06
N LYS A 266 -7.63 2.27 -22.12
CA LYS A 266 -8.69 1.41 -22.64
C LYS A 266 -9.99 1.57 -21.84
N MET A 267 -9.92 1.52 -20.51
CA MET A 267 -11.09 1.67 -19.64
C MET A 267 -11.74 3.05 -19.80
N ASN A 268 -10.95 4.10 -19.94
CA ASN A 268 -11.46 5.46 -20.13
C ASN A 268 -12.11 5.66 -21.50
N SER A 269 -11.60 4.99 -22.55
CA SER A 269 -12.13 5.07 -23.92
C SER A 269 -13.48 4.36 -24.07
N GLN A 270 -13.75 3.33 -23.30
CA GLN A 270 -15.02 2.58 -23.31
C GLN A 270 -16.18 3.35 -22.65
N LYS A 271 -15.91 4.46 -21.97
CA LYS A 271 -16.91 5.32 -21.30
C LYS A 271 -17.32 6.54 -22.12
N LYS A 272 -16.71 6.73 -23.30
CA LYS A 272 -17.10 7.74 -24.29
C LYS A 272 -18.09 7.16 -25.31
#